data_735940d42790b5aa6859d6f61611fe2a
#
_entry.id   735940d42790b5aa6859d6f61611fe2a
#
_cell.length_a   1.000
_cell.length_b   1.000
_cell.length_c   1.000
_cell.angle_alpha   90.00
_cell.angle_beta   90.00
_cell.angle_gamma   90.00
#
_symmetry.space_group_name_H-M   'P 1'
#
loop_
_entity.id
_entity.type
_entity.pdbx_description
1 polymer ?
#
loop_
_entity_poly.entity_id
_entity_poly.type
_entity_poly.pdbx_seq_one_letter_code
_entity_poly.pdbx_strand_id
1 'polypeptide(L)'
;MQAGWWRHVALALSLGAVLAATAQTPSKPAPKTQPWKEYCHPDYGFCFKYPSSWVSLGAIFGGNGIVVAPPQKQDRALWDEVTVALMVPPPEGDEDSMSIDQAIEKAVSSVRSSGQYFDTVQRQQRSVDGNPAQVVKLHYVDKSTTREWIEDLVFVQGPASEIYTLALKCAPESLARMEPLFSRIIDSWNIPAPEPAPGATEDAAPAGKSPPPKNAPPKMSPKPNL
;
A
#
# COMPACT_ATOMS: atom_id res chain seq x y z
N MET A 1 -16.77 68.06 21.21
CA MET A 1 -17.03 69.33 20.49
C MET A 1 -16.91 69.08 18.98
N GLN A 2 -17.96 69.51 18.26
CA GLN A 2 -18.09 69.72 16.81
C GLN A 2 -18.00 68.47 15.91
N ALA A 3 -19.10 67.97 15.35
CA ALA A 3 -19.95 68.50 14.28
C ALA A 3 -19.21 68.39 12.91
N GLY A 4 -19.58 67.40 12.08
CA GLY A 4 -20.65 67.53 11.13
C GLY A 4 -20.08 67.77 9.73
N TRP A 5 -20.45 66.94 8.78
CA TRP A 5 -20.91 67.45 7.49
C TRP A 5 -21.37 66.31 6.58
N TRP A 6 -22.64 66.32 6.33
CA TRP A 6 -23.33 65.59 5.26
C TRP A 6 -23.05 66.32 3.93
N ARG A 7 -22.72 65.58 2.89
CA ARG A 7 -22.98 66.03 1.52
C ARG A 7 -23.42 64.87 0.64
N HIS A 8 -24.67 64.95 0.23
CA HIS A 8 -25.29 64.18 -0.81
C HIS A 8 -24.57 64.42 -2.16
N VAL A 9 -24.28 63.37 -2.93
CA VAL A 9 -24.12 63.46 -4.36
C VAL A 9 -24.83 62.31 -5.03
N ALA A 10 -25.56 62.70 -6.08
CA ALA A 10 -26.61 62.02 -6.77
C ALA A 10 -26.20 60.80 -7.56
N LEU A 11 -27.22 59.97 -7.75
CA LEU A 11 -27.40 58.88 -8.67
C LEU A 11 -27.03 59.26 -10.12
N ALA A 12 -26.22 58.44 -10.79
CA ALA A 12 -26.21 58.30 -12.25
C ALA A 12 -26.23 56.80 -12.59
N LEU A 13 -27.42 56.32 -12.94
CA LEU A 13 -27.65 55.00 -13.53
C LEU A 13 -27.12 55.02 -14.99
N SER A 14 -25.98 54.39 -15.25
CA SER A 14 -25.55 54.02 -16.59
C SER A 14 -25.71 52.52 -16.76
N LEU A 15 -26.76 52.13 -17.52
CA LEU A 15 -26.93 50.78 -18.06
C LEU A 15 -25.77 50.52 -19.07
N GLY A 16 -24.70 49.91 -18.60
CA GLY A 16 -23.68 49.33 -19.48
C GLY A 16 -23.99 47.86 -19.72
N ALA A 17 -24.45 47.51 -20.91
CA ALA A 17 -24.56 46.14 -21.34
C ALA A 17 -23.17 45.49 -21.38
N VAL A 18 -22.82 44.68 -20.38
CA VAL A 18 -21.59 43.88 -20.37
C VAL A 18 -21.85 42.67 -21.26
N LEU A 19 -21.35 42.70 -22.49
CA LEU A 19 -21.17 41.51 -23.32
C LEU A 19 -20.12 40.65 -22.62
N ALA A 20 -20.59 39.61 -21.88
CA ALA A 20 -19.74 38.59 -21.34
C ALA A 20 -19.17 37.73 -22.48
N ALA A 21 -17.99 38.09 -22.95
CA ALA A 21 -17.17 37.24 -23.78
C ALA A 21 -16.74 36.04 -22.90
N THR A 22 -17.38 34.90 -23.09
CA THR A 22 -16.94 33.61 -22.50
C THR A 22 -15.61 33.22 -23.11
N ALA A 23 -14.51 33.66 -22.49
CA ALA A 23 -13.17 33.18 -22.81
C ALA A 23 -13.16 31.68 -22.52
N GLN A 24 -13.24 30.87 -23.57
CA GLN A 24 -12.98 29.43 -23.47
C GLN A 24 -11.52 29.27 -23.06
N THR A 25 -11.29 28.98 -21.78
CA THR A 25 -9.99 28.55 -21.26
C THR A 25 -9.59 27.28 -22.02
N PRO A 26 -8.44 27.25 -22.72
CA PRO A 26 -7.99 26.06 -23.42
C PRO A 26 -7.90 24.93 -22.40
N SER A 27 -8.67 23.88 -22.59
CA SER A 27 -8.65 22.71 -21.72
C SER A 27 -7.25 22.12 -21.76
N LYS A 28 -6.56 22.13 -20.60
CA LYS A 28 -5.26 21.48 -20.43
C LYS A 28 -5.40 20.03 -20.94
N PRO A 29 -4.52 19.57 -21.87
CA PRO A 29 -4.59 18.21 -22.36
C PRO A 29 -4.63 17.23 -21.17
N ALA A 30 -5.54 16.27 -21.20
CA ALA A 30 -5.62 15.24 -20.16
C ALA A 30 -4.25 14.56 -20.02
N PRO A 31 -3.74 14.35 -18.81
CA PRO A 31 -2.46 13.71 -18.61
C PRO A 31 -2.50 12.34 -19.31
N LYS A 32 -1.55 12.09 -20.20
CA LYS A 32 -1.41 10.78 -20.87
C LYS A 32 -1.23 9.75 -19.77
N THR A 33 -2.18 8.83 -19.66
CA THR A 33 -2.10 7.72 -18.70
C THR A 33 -0.85 6.90 -19.01
N GLN A 34 0.14 6.95 -18.13
CA GLN A 34 1.36 6.17 -18.28
C GLN A 34 0.99 4.68 -18.23
N PRO A 35 1.43 3.87 -19.22
CA PRO A 35 1.17 2.44 -19.20
C PRO A 35 1.87 1.77 -17.99
N TRP A 36 1.27 0.69 -17.50
CA TRP A 36 1.78 -0.11 -16.39
C TRP A 36 2.07 -1.51 -16.88
N LYS A 37 3.11 -2.15 -16.33
CA LYS A 37 3.44 -3.56 -16.55
C LYS A 37 3.38 -4.31 -15.24
N GLU A 38 3.11 -5.60 -15.32
CA GLU A 38 2.99 -6.50 -14.19
C GLU A 38 4.28 -7.31 -14.00
N TYR A 39 4.61 -7.58 -12.76
CA TYR A 39 5.61 -8.53 -12.33
C TYR A 39 4.98 -9.51 -11.37
N CYS A 40 5.23 -10.80 -11.56
CA CYS A 40 4.90 -11.86 -10.61
C CYS A 40 6.18 -12.60 -10.23
N HIS A 41 6.37 -12.81 -8.93
CA HIS A 41 7.52 -13.54 -8.43
C HIS A 41 7.38 -15.04 -8.74
N PRO A 42 8.37 -15.68 -9.39
CA PRO A 42 8.22 -17.06 -9.87
C PRO A 42 8.07 -18.08 -8.73
N ASP A 43 8.72 -17.86 -7.59
CA ASP A 43 8.75 -18.85 -6.50
C ASP A 43 7.72 -18.55 -5.41
N TYR A 44 7.40 -17.29 -5.17
CA TYR A 44 6.50 -16.86 -4.07
C TYR A 44 5.13 -16.36 -4.54
N GLY A 45 4.91 -16.30 -5.86
CA GLY A 45 3.62 -16.01 -6.46
C GLY A 45 3.05 -14.61 -6.24
N PHE A 46 3.65 -13.73 -5.44
CA PHE A 46 3.15 -12.37 -5.31
C PHE A 46 3.31 -11.58 -6.62
N CYS A 47 2.31 -10.79 -6.93
CA CYS A 47 2.28 -9.97 -8.14
C CYS A 47 2.06 -8.50 -7.78
N PHE A 48 2.58 -7.60 -8.62
CA PHE A 48 2.28 -6.17 -8.55
C PHE A 48 2.50 -5.49 -9.89
N LYS A 49 1.94 -4.29 -10.06
CA LYS A 49 2.10 -3.47 -11.26
C LYS A 49 2.96 -2.26 -10.97
N TYR A 50 3.75 -1.86 -11.96
CA TYR A 50 4.61 -0.68 -11.90
C TYR A 50 4.71 0.02 -13.27
N PRO A 51 5.09 1.31 -13.32
CA PRO A 51 5.17 2.04 -14.59
C PRO A 51 6.05 1.32 -15.61
N SER A 52 5.56 1.13 -16.83
CA SER A 52 6.31 0.39 -17.89
C SER A 52 7.62 1.05 -18.29
N SER A 53 7.75 2.36 -18.04
CA SER A 53 9.00 3.11 -18.26
C SER A 53 10.07 2.84 -17.18
N TRP A 54 9.71 2.23 -16.05
CA TRP A 54 10.67 1.89 -15.00
C TRP A 54 11.50 0.68 -15.37
N VAL A 55 12.72 0.64 -14.83
CA VAL A 55 13.66 -0.46 -15.00
C VAL A 55 13.63 -1.38 -13.79
N SER A 56 13.83 -2.66 -14.01
CA SER A 56 14.15 -3.61 -12.94
C SER A 56 15.64 -3.55 -12.65
N LEU A 57 16.01 -3.40 -11.38
CA LEU A 57 17.40 -3.36 -10.92
C LEU A 57 17.91 -4.75 -10.50
N GLY A 58 17.08 -5.78 -10.64
CA GLY A 58 17.39 -7.17 -10.36
C GLY A 58 16.81 -7.67 -9.04
N ALA A 59 17.06 -8.96 -8.81
CA ALA A 59 16.64 -9.64 -7.58
C ALA A 59 17.48 -9.21 -6.38
N ILE A 60 16.86 -9.21 -5.22
CA ILE A 60 17.48 -8.90 -3.92
C ILE A 60 17.20 -10.00 -2.90
N PHE A 61 17.87 -9.97 -1.76
CA PHE A 61 17.69 -10.91 -0.64
C PHE A 61 17.77 -12.37 -1.07
N GLY A 62 18.77 -12.72 -1.91
CA GLY A 62 18.94 -14.09 -2.38
C GLY A 62 17.88 -14.58 -3.37
N GLY A 63 17.12 -13.68 -3.96
CA GLY A 63 16.05 -14.01 -4.89
C GLY A 63 14.64 -13.77 -4.35
N ASN A 64 14.50 -13.37 -3.09
CA ASN A 64 13.19 -13.22 -2.43
C ASN A 64 12.45 -11.93 -2.80
N GLY A 65 13.00 -11.08 -3.63
CA GLY A 65 12.39 -9.82 -4.01
C GLY A 65 12.99 -9.19 -5.25
N ILE A 66 12.43 -8.05 -5.61
CA ILE A 66 12.82 -7.27 -6.79
C ILE A 66 12.86 -5.78 -6.44
N VAL A 67 13.79 -5.05 -7.06
CA VAL A 67 13.82 -3.59 -7.03
C VAL A 67 13.44 -3.04 -8.39
N VAL A 68 12.55 -2.05 -8.40
CA VAL A 68 12.16 -1.31 -9.60
C VAL A 68 12.34 0.20 -9.37
N ALA A 69 12.77 0.91 -10.38
CA ALA A 69 13.06 2.35 -10.26
C ALA A 69 12.77 3.10 -11.57
N PRO A 70 12.43 4.39 -11.51
CA PRO A 70 12.46 5.24 -12.67
C PRO A 70 13.90 5.31 -13.21
N PRO A 71 14.13 5.34 -14.54
CA PRO A 71 15.47 5.50 -15.06
C PRO A 71 16.05 6.86 -14.65
N GLN A 72 17.25 6.85 -14.09
CA GLN A 72 17.93 8.03 -13.56
C GLN A 72 19.34 8.09 -14.14
N LYS A 73 19.92 9.32 -14.22
CA LYS A 73 21.23 9.54 -14.81
C LYS A 73 22.38 9.54 -13.77
N GLN A 74 22.03 9.65 -12.50
CA GLN A 74 22.98 9.67 -11.39
C GLN A 74 23.45 8.26 -11.00
N ASP A 75 24.41 8.18 -10.09
CA ASP A 75 24.87 6.91 -9.51
C ASP A 75 23.68 6.13 -8.92
N ARG A 76 23.70 4.80 -9.11
CA ARG A 76 22.64 3.89 -8.62
C ARG A 76 22.39 4.02 -7.11
N ALA A 77 23.43 4.26 -6.32
CA ALA A 77 23.31 4.46 -4.88
C ALA A 77 22.44 5.66 -4.49
N LEU A 78 22.17 6.56 -5.46
CA LEU A 78 21.38 7.77 -5.29
C LEU A 78 19.99 7.70 -5.95
N TRP A 79 19.55 6.52 -6.39
CA TRP A 79 18.28 6.36 -7.08
C TRP A 79 17.11 6.30 -6.10
N ASP A 80 16.01 6.97 -6.51
CA ASP A 80 14.70 6.67 -5.95
C ASP A 80 14.28 5.27 -6.43
N GLU A 81 13.80 4.43 -5.53
CA GLU A 81 13.48 3.04 -5.87
C GLU A 81 12.30 2.49 -5.08
N VAL A 82 11.67 1.45 -5.61
CA VAL A 82 10.67 0.65 -4.91
C VAL A 82 11.16 -0.78 -4.85
N THR A 83 11.17 -1.33 -3.66
CA THR A 83 11.48 -2.72 -3.35
C THR A 83 10.19 -3.47 -3.02
N VAL A 84 10.03 -4.66 -3.57
CA VAL A 84 8.96 -5.60 -3.18
C VAL A 84 9.59 -6.96 -2.92
N ALA A 85 9.43 -7.48 -1.72
CA ALA A 85 10.11 -8.71 -1.30
C ALA A 85 9.32 -9.51 -0.26
N LEU A 86 9.52 -10.82 -0.26
CA LEU A 86 9.25 -11.68 0.88
C LEU A 86 10.38 -11.48 1.90
N MET A 87 10.06 -10.92 3.05
CA MET A 87 11.03 -10.63 4.10
C MET A 87 11.25 -11.83 5.03
N VAL A 88 10.16 -12.52 5.34
CA VAL A 88 10.16 -13.70 6.21
C VAL A 88 9.32 -14.78 5.53
N PRO A 89 9.90 -15.94 5.19
CA PRO A 89 9.15 -17.05 4.62
C PRO A 89 8.15 -17.61 5.62
N PRO A 90 7.14 -18.38 5.16
CA PRO A 90 6.25 -19.10 6.06
C PRO A 90 7.05 -20.05 6.95
N PRO A 91 6.63 -20.24 8.21
CA PRO A 91 7.32 -21.12 9.13
C PRO A 91 7.26 -22.58 8.66
N GLU A 92 8.38 -23.29 8.80
CA GLU A 92 8.44 -24.74 8.65
C GLU A 92 8.22 -25.37 10.03
N GLY A 93 7.00 -25.86 10.30
CA GLY A 93 6.63 -26.45 11.60
C GLY A 93 6.16 -25.43 12.64
N ASP A 94 6.26 -25.80 13.92
CA ASP A 94 5.81 -25.01 15.07
C ASP A 94 6.89 -24.01 15.60
N GLU A 95 7.91 -23.72 14.82
CA GLU A 95 8.93 -22.78 15.24
C GLU A 95 8.39 -21.35 15.21
N ASP A 96 8.84 -20.53 16.16
CA ASP A 96 8.41 -19.15 16.39
C ASP A 96 8.47 -18.31 15.11
N SER A 97 7.35 -18.16 14.45
CA SER A 97 7.25 -17.25 13.29
C SER A 97 7.50 -15.81 13.74
N MET A 98 8.35 -15.10 13.01
CA MET A 98 8.59 -13.69 13.28
C MET A 98 7.28 -12.91 13.16
N SER A 99 6.93 -12.13 14.18
CA SER A 99 5.77 -11.25 14.11
C SER A 99 6.06 -10.02 13.19
N ILE A 100 4.99 -9.40 12.69
CA ILE A 100 5.13 -8.17 11.90
C ILE A 100 5.84 -7.05 12.70
N ASP A 101 5.63 -6.97 14.02
CA ASP A 101 6.31 -6.00 14.87
C ASP A 101 7.83 -6.29 14.99
N GLN A 102 8.22 -7.55 15.09
CA GLN A 102 9.63 -7.94 15.08
C GLN A 102 10.29 -7.64 13.73
N ALA A 103 9.58 -7.86 12.62
CA ALA A 103 10.06 -7.52 11.28
C ALA A 103 10.27 -5.99 11.14
N ILE A 104 9.33 -5.19 11.65
CA ILE A 104 9.44 -3.73 11.69
C ILE A 104 10.65 -3.30 12.52
N GLU A 105 10.79 -3.82 13.75
CA GLU A 105 11.94 -3.45 14.62
C GLU A 105 13.28 -3.81 13.97
N LYS A 106 13.37 -4.95 13.29
CA LYS A 106 14.57 -5.36 12.56
C LYS A 106 14.88 -4.37 11.42
N ALA A 107 13.88 -4.00 10.62
CA ALA A 107 14.05 -3.04 9.52
C ALA A 107 14.44 -1.65 10.04
N VAL A 108 13.72 -1.13 11.05
CA VAL A 108 14.01 0.17 11.69
C VAL A 108 15.41 0.19 12.30
N SER A 109 15.81 -0.89 12.99
CA SER A 109 17.15 -1.01 13.57
C SER A 109 18.25 -1.01 12.48
N SER A 110 18.00 -1.68 11.36
CA SER A 110 18.92 -1.68 10.20
C SER A 110 19.12 -0.27 9.65
N VAL A 111 18.04 0.47 9.40
CA VAL A 111 18.12 1.86 8.91
C VAL A 111 18.81 2.75 9.95
N ARG A 112 18.46 2.61 11.24
CA ARG A 112 19.09 3.39 12.33
C ARG A 112 20.59 3.17 12.41
N SER A 113 21.07 1.95 12.18
CA SER A 113 22.51 1.63 12.19
C SER A 113 23.24 2.22 11.00
N SER A 114 22.59 2.41 9.86
CA SER A 114 23.13 3.02 8.64
C SER A 114 23.00 4.55 8.63
N GLY A 115 21.97 5.11 9.26
CA GLY A 115 21.69 6.55 9.27
C GLY A 115 22.52 7.34 10.29
N GLN A 116 22.89 8.59 9.97
CA GLN A 116 23.50 9.54 10.92
C GLN A 116 22.46 10.24 11.78
N TYR A 117 21.38 10.64 11.16
CA TYR A 117 20.25 11.29 11.79
C TYR A 117 19.00 10.46 11.46
N PHE A 118 18.23 10.16 12.47
CA PHE A 118 17.04 9.36 12.35
C PHE A 118 15.89 10.15 12.99
N ASP A 119 15.01 10.66 12.15
CA ASP A 119 13.80 11.32 12.59
C ASP A 119 12.59 10.39 12.41
N THR A 120 11.74 10.46 13.36
CA THR A 120 10.37 9.96 13.50
C THR A 120 9.94 8.72 12.73
N VAL A 121 9.68 7.67 13.49
CA VAL A 121 8.90 6.52 13.06
C VAL A 121 7.40 6.86 13.19
N GLN A 122 6.73 7.09 12.07
CA GLN A 122 5.27 7.08 12.04
C GLN A 122 4.81 5.67 11.74
N ARG A 123 3.93 5.10 12.58
CA ARG A 123 3.31 3.79 12.35
C ARG A 123 1.82 3.97 12.10
N GLN A 124 1.32 3.28 11.09
CA GLN A 124 -0.09 3.28 10.74
C GLN A 124 -0.53 1.88 10.33
N GLN A 125 -1.67 1.43 10.84
CA GLN A 125 -2.30 0.19 10.39
C GLN A 125 -3.11 0.43 9.12
N ARG A 126 -3.08 -0.54 8.22
CA ARG A 126 -3.92 -0.58 7.01
C ARG A 126 -4.21 -2.02 6.61
N SER A 127 -4.99 -2.21 5.55
CA SER A 127 -5.12 -3.49 4.85
C SER A 127 -4.55 -3.36 3.44
N VAL A 128 -3.91 -4.43 2.95
CA VAL A 128 -3.41 -4.55 1.58
C VAL A 128 -3.88 -5.88 1.03
N ASP A 129 -4.68 -5.86 -0.04
CA ASP A 129 -5.30 -7.05 -0.63
C ASP A 129 -6.04 -7.93 0.41
N GLY A 130 -6.78 -7.29 1.33
CA GLY A 130 -7.48 -7.97 2.43
C GLY A 130 -6.59 -8.43 3.59
N ASN A 131 -5.27 -8.40 3.46
CA ASN A 131 -4.32 -8.83 4.49
C ASN A 131 -4.00 -7.69 5.47
N PRO A 132 -3.79 -8.01 6.77
CA PRO A 132 -3.32 -7.02 7.73
C PRO A 132 -1.97 -6.44 7.33
N ALA A 133 -1.81 -5.13 7.43
CA ALA A 133 -0.55 -4.47 7.10
C ALA A 133 -0.25 -3.32 8.05
N GLN A 134 1.05 -3.04 8.21
CA GLN A 134 1.55 -1.87 8.94
C GLN A 134 2.45 -1.03 8.04
N VAL A 135 2.27 0.27 8.10
CA VAL A 135 3.10 1.25 7.39
C VAL A 135 4.02 1.93 8.38
N VAL A 136 5.29 2.03 8.02
CA VAL A 136 6.31 2.72 8.80
C VAL A 136 7.01 3.73 7.90
N LYS A 137 6.96 5.00 8.27
CA LYS A 137 7.68 6.07 7.55
C LYS A 137 8.91 6.48 8.32
N LEU A 138 10.04 6.47 7.64
CA LEU A 138 11.37 6.80 8.17
C LEU A 138 11.94 7.99 7.41
N HIS A 139 12.69 8.83 8.12
CA HIS A 139 13.46 9.92 7.56
C HIS A 139 14.85 9.89 8.16
N TYR A 140 15.89 9.82 7.35
CA TYR A 140 17.27 9.69 7.82
C TYR A 140 18.30 10.24 6.82
N VAL A 141 19.52 10.47 7.31
CA VAL A 141 20.68 10.79 6.48
C VAL A 141 21.59 9.57 6.42
N ASP A 142 21.85 9.09 5.22
CA ASP A 142 22.75 7.96 4.99
C ASP A 142 24.22 8.36 5.26
N LYS A 143 24.92 7.57 6.07
CA LYS A 143 26.31 7.84 6.48
C LYS A 143 27.32 7.79 5.33
N SER A 144 27.06 6.95 4.33
CA SER A 144 27.99 6.71 3.24
C SER A 144 27.88 7.77 2.15
N THR A 145 26.67 8.23 1.87
CA THR A 145 26.37 9.19 0.80
C THR A 145 26.13 10.61 1.31
N THR A 146 25.94 10.79 2.62
CA THR A 146 25.49 12.03 3.28
C THR A 146 24.18 12.57 2.70
N ARG A 147 23.42 11.71 2.03
CA ARG A 147 22.14 12.05 1.41
C ARG A 147 21.00 11.80 2.37
N GLU A 148 20.03 12.70 2.32
CA GLU A 148 18.77 12.58 3.04
C GLU A 148 17.82 11.66 2.27
N TRP A 149 17.15 10.75 3.01
CA TRP A 149 16.24 9.77 2.47
C TRP A 149 14.93 9.73 3.25
N ILE A 150 13.85 9.50 2.53
CA ILE A 150 12.56 9.09 3.07
C ILE A 150 12.34 7.64 2.65
N GLU A 151 11.99 6.79 3.60
CA GLU A 151 11.53 5.43 3.35
C GLU A 151 10.12 5.23 3.89
N ASP A 152 9.21 4.78 3.00
CA ASP A 152 7.89 4.29 3.36
C ASP A 152 7.91 2.77 3.25
N LEU A 153 7.84 2.09 4.39
CA LEU A 153 7.86 0.64 4.50
C LEU A 153 6.44 0.13 4.78
N VAL A 154 5.93 -0.77 3.96
CA VAL A 154 4.65 -1.44 4.15
C VAL A 154 4.92 -2.91 4.39
N PHE A 155 4.64 -3.37 5.60
CA PHE A 155 4.73 -4.78 6.00
C PHE A 155 3.36 -5.40 5.89
N VAL A 156 3.23 -6.47 5.12
CA VAL A 156 1.98 -7.18 4.89
C VAL A 156 2.10 -8.60 5.44
N GLN A 157 1.17 -8.97 6.30
CA GLN A 157 1.06 -10.34 6.82
C GLN A 157 0.32 -11.19 5.78
N GLY A 158 0.98 -12.17 5.21
CA GLY A 158 0.35 -13.11 4.31
C GLY A 158 -0.43 -14.23 5.04
N PRO A 159 -1.17 -15.05 4.29
CA PRO A 159 -2.09 -16.05 4.86
C PRO A 159 -1.39 -17.20 5.61
N ALA A 160 -0.15 -17.53 5.24
CA ALA A 160 0.65 -18.58 5.89
C ALA A 160 1.71 -18.01 6.85
N SER A 161 1.45 -16.85 7.45
CA SER A 161 2.35 -16.14 8.39
C SER A 161 3.63 -15.60 7.76
N GLU A 162 3.77 -15.64 6.45
CA GLU A 162 4.83 -14.97 5.72
C GLU A 162 4.69 -13.44 5.85
N ILE A 163 5.81 -12.72 5.79
CA ILE A 163 5.83 -11.26 5.84
C ILE A 163 6.44 -10.70 4.57
N TYR A 164 5.64 -9.96 3.83
CA TYR A 164 6.09 -9.22 2.66
C TYR A 164 6.39 -7.78 3.02
N THR A 165 7.36 -7.20 2.33
CA THR A 165 7.69 -5.78 2.46
C THR A 165 7.62 -5.10 1.10
N LEU A 166 6.85 -4.03 1.03
CA LEU A 166 6.89 -3.07 -0.06
C LEU A 166 7.53 -1.81 0.49
N ALA A 167 8.62 -1.36 -0.10
CA ALA A 167 9.39 -0.23 0.39
C ALA A 167 9.59 0.80 -0.72
N LEU A 168 9.23 2.05 -0.47
CA LEU A 168 9.68 3.20 -1.24
C LEU A 168 10.88 3.82 -0.54
N LYS A 169 11.99 3.99 -1.25
CA LYS A 169 13.11 4.82 -0.83
C LYS A 169 13.28 5.95 -1.83
N CYS A 170 13.20 7.18 -1.38
CA CYS A 170 13.37 8.33 -2.26
C CYS A 170 13.98 9.53 -1.53
N ALA A 171 14.55 10.45 -2.30
CA ALA A 171 14.96 11.74 -1.77
C ALA A 171 13.72 12.59 -1.42
N PRO A 172 13.81 13.50 -0.43
CA PRO A 172 12.68 14.35 -0.01
C PRO A 172 12.04 15.13 -1.17
N GLU A 173 12.84 15.64 -2.09
CA GLU A 173 12.38 16.38 -3.27
C GLU A 173 11.61 15.51 -4.28
N SER A 174 11.81 14.20 -4.24
CA SER A 174 11.11 13.23 -5.09
C SER A 174 9.80 12.72 -4.51
N LEU A 175 9.56 12.91 -3.21
CA LEU A 175 8.44 12.29 -2.47
C LEU A 175 7.09 12.60 -3.12
N ALA A 176 6.81 13.86 -3.41
CA ALA A 176 5.53 14.27 -4.01
C ALA A 176 5.23 13.59 -5.36
N ARG A 177 6.26 13.17 -6.08
CA ARG A 177 6.15 12.42 -7.34
C ARG A 177 6.08 10.91 -7.12
N MET A 178 6.83 10.39 -6.16
CA MET A 178 6.99 8.94 -5.94
C MET A 178 5.86 8.34 -5.11
N GLU A 179 5.37 9.05 -4.09
CA GLU A 179 4.34 8.55 -3.17
C GLU A 179 3.03 8.13 -3.88
N PRO A 180 2.46 8.90 -4.84
CA PRO A 180 1.28 8.45 -5.57
C PRO A 180 1.52 7.22 -6.44
N LEU A 181 2.73 7.05 -6.99
CA LEU A 181 3.10 5.86 -7.76
C LEU A 181 3.25 4.65 -6.85
N PHE A 182 3.88 4.84 -5.70
CA PHE A 182 4.03 3.78 -4.69
C PHE A 182 2.68 3.33 -4.13
N SER A 183 1.78 4.26 -3.81
CA SER A 183 0.42 3.91 -3.40
C SER A 183 -0.27 3.02 -4.43
N ARG A 184 -0.16 3.35 -5.71
CA ARG A 184 -0.74 2.55 -6.79
C ARG A 184 -0.04 1.19 -6.97
N ILE A 185 1.26 1.08 -6.68
CA ILE A 185 1.97 -0.22 -6.64
C ILE A 185 1.39 -1.07 -5.52
N ILE A 186 1.22 -0.52 -4.31
CA ILE A 186 0.61 -1.20 -3.17
C ILE A 186 -0.81 -1.67 -3.50
N ASP A 187 -1.63 -0.81 -4.10
CA ASP A 187 -3.02 -1.11 -4.45
C ASP A 187 -3.13 -2.22 -5.52
N SER A 188 -2.06 -2.46 -6.28
CA SER A 188 -1.99 -3.52 -7.29
C SER A 188 -1.31 -4.80 -6.79
N TRP A 189 -0.73 -4.78 -5.58
CA TRP A 189 -0.06 -5.94 -5.01
C TRP A 189 -1.09 -6.97 -4.55
N ASN A 190 -0.81 -8.24 -4.85
CA ASN A 190 -1.63 -9.37 -4.43
C ASN A 190 -0.80 -10.65 -4.32
N ILE A 191 -1.34 -11.63 -3.60
CA ILE A 191 -0.90 -13.02 -3.63
C ILE A 191 -2.01 -13.80 -4.33
N PRO A 192 -1.82 -14.28 -5.57
CA PRO A 192 -2.81 -15.10 -6.25
C PRO A 192 -3.15 -16.33 -5.39
N ALA A 193 -4.44 -16.66 -5.34
CA ALA A 193 -4.84 -17.91 -4.72
C ALA A 193 -4.13 -19.08 -5.40
N PRO A 194 -3.65 -20.09 -4.66
CA PRO A 194 -3.03 -21.26 -5.26
C PRO A 194 -4.00 -21.86 -6.28
N GLU A 195 -3.48 -22.14 -7.48
CA GLU A 195 -4.26 -22.75 -8.53
C GLU A 195 -4.79 -24.11 -8.01
N PRO A 196 -6.11 -24.40 -8.10
CA PRO A 196 -6.62 -25.67 -7.63
C PRO A 196 -5.86 -26.79 -8.31
N ALA A 197 -5.37 -27.74 -7.54
CA ALA A 197 -4.57 -28.84 -8.04
C ALA A 197 -5.30 -29.51 -9.22
N PRO A 198 -4.62 -29.77 -10.36
CA PRO A 198 -5.24 -30.38 -11.52
C PRO A 198 -5.83 -31.75 -11.12
N GLY A 199 -7.16 -31.86 -11.03
CA GLY A 199 -7.89 -33.05 -10.59
C GLY A 199 -8.80 -32.85 -9.39
N ALA A 200 -8.84 -31.69 -8.75
CA ALA A 200 -9.92 -31.34 -7.84
C ALA A 200 -11.18 -31.05 -8.69
N THR A 201 -11.76 -32.11 -9.24
CA THR A 201 -13.09 -32.06 -9.83
C THR A 201 -14.06 -31.64 -8.72
N GLU A 202 -14.85 -30.63 -9.05
CA GLU A 202 -15.96 -30.04 -8.32
C GLU A 202 -17.10 -31.08 -8.11
N ASP A 203 -16.80 -32.19 -7.41
CA ASP A 203 -17.73 -33.22 -7.00
C ASP A 203 -18.07 -33.10 -5.51
N ALA A 204 -18.25 -31.85 -5.05
CA ALA A 204 -19.02 -31.58 -3.85
C ALA A 204 -20.45 -31.19 -4.28
N ALA A 205 -21.22 -32.18 -4.74
CA ALA A 205 -22.66 -32.07 -4.78
C ALA A 205 -23.15 -31.59 -3.39
N PRO A 206 -24.10 -30.66 -3.31
CA PRO A 206 -24.60 -30.18 -2.03
C PRO A 206 -25.14 -31.39 -1.25
N ALA A 207 -24.54 -31.65 -0.09
CA ALA A 207 -24.92 -32.70 0.82
C ALA A 207 -26.43 -32.60 1.06
N GLY A 208 -27.16 -33.56 0.52
CA GLY A 208 -28.59 -33.70 0.64
C GLY A 208 -28.96 -33.64 2.12
N LYS A 209 -29.97 -32.86 2.42
CA LYS A 209 -30.61 -32.77 3.72
C LYS A 209 -30.82 -34.19 4.28
N SER A 210 -30.09 -34.53 5.30
CA SER A 210 -30.33 -35.77 6.07
C SER A 210 -31.77 -35.76 6.57
N PRO A 211 -32.57 -36.83 6.37
CA PRO A 211 -33.88 -36.92 6.93
C PRO A 211 -33.78 -36.95 8.48
N PRO A 212 -34.75 -36.34 9.18
CA PRO A 212 -34.71 -36.31 10.65
C PRO A 212 -34.77 -37.75 11.24
N PRO A 213 -34.07 -38.02 12.34
CA PRO A 213 -34.05 -39.34 12.96
C PRO A 213 -35.46 -39.70 13.45
N LYS A 214 -36.05 -40.74 12.88
CA LYS A 214 -37.26 -41.41 13.41
C LYS A 214 -36.84 -42.20 14.63
N ASN A 215 -36.93 -41.65 15.79
CA ASN A 215 -37.02 -42.35 17.12
C ASN A 215 -36.56 -41.35 18.19
N ALA A 216 -37.44 -40.44 18.56
CA ALA A 216 -37.35 -39.75 19.84
C ALA A 216 -38.10 -40.62 20.90
N PRO A 217 -37.46 -40.98 22.06
CA PRO A 217 -38.18 -41.66 23.13
C PRO A 217 -39.25 -40.72 23.75
N PRO A 218 -40.33 -41.24 24.29
CA PRO A 218 -41.44 -40.47 24.84
C PRO A 218 -40.98 -39.67 26.06
N LYS A 219 -41.34 -38.39 26.11
CA LYS A 219 -41.17 -37.52 27.26
C LYS A 219 -41.94 -38.08 28.47
N MET A 220 -41.20 -38.47 29.50
CA MET A 220 -41.79 -38.78 30.82
C MET A 220 -42.27 -37.48 31.46
N SER A 221 -43.56 -37.40 31.77
CA SER A 221 -44.15 -36.35 32.59
C SER A 221 -43.68 -36.42 34.03
N PRO A 222 -43.38 -35.31 34.72
CA PRO A 222 -43.05 -35.33 36.12
C PRO A 222 -44.26 -35.65 36.98
N LYS A 223 -44.10 -36.58 37.96
CA LYS A 223 -45.10 -36.88 38.98
C LYS A 223 -45.25 -35.69 39.92
N PRO A 224 -46.47 -35.39 40.40
CA PRO A 224 -46.68 -34.42 41.45
C PRO A 224 -46.21 -34.98 42.80
N ASN A 225 -45.48 -34.20 43.56
CA ASN A 225 -45.17 -34.48 44.98
C ASN A 225 -46.40 -34.17 45.83
N LEU A 226 -46.80 -35.15 46.64
CA LEU A 226 -47.62 -34.99 47.84
C LEU A 226 -46.71 -34.66 49.04
#